data_7329fe7d3d5f0376a98b313913599100
#
_entry.id   7329fe7d3d5f0376a98b313913599100
#
_cell.length_a   1.000
_cell.length_b   1.000
_cell.length_c   1.000
_cell.angle_alpha   90.00
_cell.angle_beta   90.00
_cell.angle_gamma   90.00
#
_symmetry.space_group_name_H-M   'P 1'
#
loop_
_entity.id
_entity.type
_entity.pdbx_description
1 polymer ?
#
loop_
_entity_poly.entity_id
_entity_poly.type
_entity_poly.pdbx_seq_one_letter_code
_entity_poly.pdbx_strand_id
1 'polypeptide(L)'
;MLHIKETIIVEGKFDKERIKRICDAPIISTNGFGIFKSKKLLNTIVSLAKTTGIIILTDSDRAGFVIRNYIKQCVGNDGVVKHAYIPSVAGKEKRKDKPGKEGLLGVEGISEDVLAKILSEMSVDKYETVDMNSKLTKSIWKWYWGSDYYSSGHTFPFHSKANFQIQE
;
A
#
# COMPACT_ATOMS: atom_id res chain seq x y z
N MET A 1 -4.00 8.89 -21.94
CA MET A 1 -3.19 7.97 -21.10
C MET A 1 -2.20 8.82 -20.32
N LEU A 2 -2.11 8.68 -19.00
CA LEU A 2 -1.22 9.45 -18.17
C LEU A 2 0.21 8.91 -18.26
N HIS A 3 1.19 9.82 -18.31
CA HIS A 3 2.60 9.47 -18.23
C HIS A 3 3.10 9.66 -16.81
N ILE A 4 3.44 8.56 -16.13
CA ILE A 4 3.89 8.55 -14.73
C ILE A 4 5.21 7.82 -14.65
N LYS A 5 6.24 8.48 -14.09
CA LYS A 5 7.61 7.94 -13.97
C LYS A 5 7.74 6.92 -12.85
N GLU A 6 7.02 7.15 -11.75
CA GLU A 6 7.06 6.29 -10.58
C GLU A 6 6.39 4.95 -10.87
N THR A 7 6.84 3.91 -10.17
CA THR A 7 6.16 2.60 -10.20
C THR A 7 4.92 2.63 -9.32
N ILE A 8 3.78 2.22 -9.85
CA ILE A 8 2.54 2.13 -9.08
C ILE A 8 2.46 0.76 -8.41
N ILE A 9 2.27 0.78 -7.09
CA ILE A 9 2.08 -0.42 -6.27
C ILE A 9 0.60 -0.57 -5.97
N VAL A 10 0.01 -1.69 -6.40
CA VAL A 10 -1.40 -2.02 -6.20
C VAL A 10 -1.55 -3.30 -5.38
N GLU A 11 -2.74 -3.56 -4.85
CA GLU A 11 -2.98 -4.74 -4.02
C GLU A 11 -3.14 -6.02 -4.86
N GLY A 12 -4.01 -5.99 -5.87
CA GLY A 12 -4.41 -7.14 -6.65
C GLY A 12 -4.13 -7.06 -8.15
N LYS A 13 -4.33 -8.18 -8.83
CA LYS A 13 -4.19 -8.23 -10.29
C LYS A 13 -5.27 -7.45 -11.04
N PHE A 14 -6.48 -7.37 -10.49
CA PHE A 14 -7.59 -6.63 -11.11
C PHE A 14 -7.34 -5.12 -11.04
N ASP A 15 -6.80 -4.63 -9.91
CA ASP A 15 -6.36 -3.24 -9.79
C ASP A 15 -5.30 -2.92 -10.82
N LYS A 16 -4.31 -3.83 -10.98
CA LYS A 16 -3.25 -3.69 -11.98
C LYS A 16 -3.83 -3.55 -13.40
N GLU A 17 -4.74 -4.42 -13.79
CA GLU A 17 -5.35 -4.36 -15.12
C GLU A 17 -6.19 -3.09 -15.31
N ARG A 18 -6.79 -2.58 -14.25
CA ARG A 18 -7.54 -1.33 -14.30
C ARG A 18 -6.63 -0.12 -14.47
N ILE A 19 -5.55 -0.04 -13.72
CA ILE A 19 -4.60 1.07 -13.79
C ILE A 19 -3.84 1.10 -15.12
N LYS A 20 -3.54 -0.05 -15.74
CA LYS A 20 -2.96 -0.12 -17.08
C LYS A 20 -3.77 0.58 -18.17
N ARG A 21 -5.08 0.72 -18.00
CA ARG A 21 -5.93 1.44 -18.95
C ARG A 21 -5.83 2.96 -18.82
N ILE A 22 -5.32 3.42 -17.67
CA ILE A 22 -5.27 4.83 -17.29
C ILE A 22 -3.90 5.44 -17.56
N CYS A 23 -2.84 4.68 -17.27
CA CYS A 23 -1.46 5.17 -17.38
C CYS A 23 -0.50 4.13 -17.95
N ASP A 24 0.67 4.61 -18.39
CA ASP A 24 1.77 3.81 -18.94
C ASP A 24 2.85 3.46 -17.90
N ALA A 25 2.63 3.79 -16.63
CA ALA A 25 3.57 3.50 -15.55
C ALA A 25 3.85 2.00 -15.38
N PRO A 26 5.03 1.60 -14.92
CA PRO A 26 5.25 0.26 -14.41
C PRO A 26 4.32 -0.02 -13.22
N ILE A 27 3.66 -1.19 -13.19
CA ILE A 27 2.70 -1.53 -12.14
C ILE A 27 3.08 -2.86 -11.50
N ILE A 28 3.22 -2.87 -10.18
CA ILE A 28 3.51 -4.05 -9.37
C ILE A 28 2.35 -4.36 -8.44
N SER A 29 1.88 -5.61 -8.43
CA SER A 29 0.88 -6.10 -7.46
C SER A 29 1.58 -6.73 -6.26
N THR A 30 1.10 -6.40 -5.05
CA THR A 30 1.56 -7.02 -3.80
C THR A 30 0.99 -8.41 -3.58
N ASN A 31 -0.07 -8.79 -4.34
CA ASN A 31 -0.89 -9.97 -4.10
C ASN A 31 -1.45 -9.99 -2.65
N GLY A 32 -1.99 -8.86 -2.24
CA GLY A 32 -2.46 -8.63 -0.88
C GLY A 32 -1.33 -8.84 0.13
N PHE A 33 -1.58 -9.66 1.16
CA PHE A 33 -0.57 -10.00 2.17
C PHE A 33 0.58 -10.91 1.68
N GLY A 34 0.59 -11.31 0.42
CA GLY A 34 1.70 -12.06 -0.18
C GLY A 34 3.04 -11.32 -0.08
N ILE A 35 2.99 -9.98 -0.06
CA ILE A 35 4.20 -9.13 0.11
C ILE A 35 4.98 -9.45 1.39
N PHE A 36 4.31 -9.83 2.48
CA PHE A 36 4.98 -10.15 3.75
C PHE A 36 5.82 -11.43 3.69
N LYS A 37 5.50 -12.32 2.75
CA LYS A 37 6.20 -13.58 2.53
C LYS A 37 7.25 -13.53 1.42
N SER A 38 7.23 -12.50 0.59
CA SER A 38 8.10 -12.38 -0.58
C SER A 38 9.19 -11.32 -0.42
N LYS A 39 10.33 -11.73 0.16
CA LYS A 39 11.52 -10.85 0.28
C LYS A 39 11.97 -10.31 -1.09
N LYS A 40 11.87 -11.13 -2.16
CA LYS A 40 12.24 -10.70 -3.52
C LYS A 40 11.37 -9.55 -3.99
N LEU A 41 10.05 -9.67 -3.85
CA LEU A 41 9.11 -8.61 -4.23
C LEU A 41 9.35 -7.33 -3.42
N LEU A 42 9.52 -7.46 -2.11
CA LEU A 42 9.79 -6.34 -1.23
C LEU A 42 11.09 -5.61 -1.61
N ASN A 43 12.18 -6.35 -1.84
CA ASN A 43 13.46 -5.76 -2.25
C ASN A 43 13.35 -5.02 -3.59
N THR A 44 12.57 -5.55 -4.54
CA THR A 44 12.29 -4.86 -5.80
C THR A 44 11.57 -3.54 -5.56
N ILE A 45 10.52 -3.53 -4.72
CA ILE A 45 9.76 -2.31 -4.40
C ILE A 45 10.66 -1.27 -3.70
N VAL A 46 11.48 -1.71 -2.73
CA VAL A 46 12.43 -0.83 -2.02
C VAL A 46 13.46 -0.23 -2.99
N SER A 47 13.99 -1.03 -3.92
CA SER A 47 14.94 -0.54 -4.94
C SER A 47 14.29 0.50 -5.85
N LEU A 48 13.07 0.26 -6.31
CA LEU A 48 12.32 1.21 -7.13
C LEU A 48 11.99 2.50 -6.38
N ALA A 49 11.63 2.40 -5.10
CA ALA A 49 11.41 3.58 -4.27
C ALA A 49 12.64 4.48 -4.16
N LYS A 50 13.84 3.87 -4.14
CA LYS A 50 15.13 4.60 -4.06
C LYS A 50 15.62 5.15 -5.40
N THR A 51 15.11 4.68 -6.50
CA THR A 51 15.54 5.09 -7.85
C THR A 51 14.53 6.01 -8.52
N THR A 52 13.40 5.48 -8.94
CA THR A 52 12.35 6.22 -9.68
C THR A 52 11.24 6.74 -8.78
N GLY A 53 11.16 6.27 -7.55
CA GLY A 53 10.03 6.49 -6.65
C GLY A 53 8.88 5.51 -6.88
N ILE A 54 7.99 5.43 -5.91
CA ILE A 54 6.78 4.60 -5.97
C ILE A 54 5.54 5.38 -5.57
N ILE A 55 4.40 5.01 -6.15
CA ILE A 55 3.07 5.47 -5.75
C ILE A 55 2.31 4.25 -5.22
N ILE A 56 1.91 4.26 -3.96
CA ILE A 56 1.12 3.18 -3.37
C ILE A 56 -0.37 3.50 -3.53
N LEU A 57 -1.07 2.68 -4.30
CA LEU A 57 -2.50 2.76 -4.54
C LEU A 57 -3.15 1.44 -4.11
N THR A 58 -3.67 1.41 -2.89
CA THR A 58 -4.38 0.25 -2.31
C THR A 58 -5.77 0.68 -1.86
N ASP A 59 -6.62 -0.28 -1.53
CA ASP A 59 -7.94 -0.02 -1.00
C ASP A 59 -7.88 0.85 0.26
N SER A 60 -8.93 1.64 0.50
CA SER A 60 -9.07 2.50 1.69
C SER A 60 -9.68 1.71 2.86
N ASP A 61 -9.23 0.48 3.04
CA ASP A 61 -9.59 -0.40 4.13
C ASP A 61 -8.37 -0.70 5.04
N ARG A 62 -8.60 -1.44 6.11
CA ARG A 62 -7.54 -1.79 7.06
C ARG A 62 -6.41 -2.59 6.43
N ALA A 63 -6.73 -3.48 5.49
CA ALA A 63 -5.73 -4.31 4.80
C ALA A 63 -4.79 -3.44 3.95
N GLY A 64 -5.36 -2.53 3.17
CA GLY A 64 -4.60 -1.57 2.38
C GLY A 64 -3.70 -0.69 3.23
N PHE A 65 -4.18 -0.21 4.40
CA PHE A 65 -3.35 0.56 5.34
C PHE A 65 -2.18 -0.23 5.90
N VAL A 66 -2.38 -1.51 6.24
CA VAL A 66 -1.29 -2.39 6.71
C VAL A 66 -0.21 -2.56 5.65
N ILE A 67 -0.61 -2.82 4.40
CA ILE A 67 0.32 -2.96 3.26
C ILE A 67 1.10 -1.66 3.04
N ARG A 68 0.43 -0.50 3.04
CA ARG A 68 1.07 0.83 2.89
C ARG A 68 2.14 1.08 3.95
N ASN A 69 1.78 0.87 5.22
CA ASN A 69 2.69 1.10 6.33
C ASN A 69 3.89 0.17 6.28
N TYR A 70 3.67 -1.09 5.93
CA TYR A 70 4.73 -2.06 5.78
C TYR A 70 5.74 -1.63 4.72
N ILE A 71 5.27 -1.28 3.51
CA ILE A 71 6.14 -0.81 2.43
C ILE A 71 6.90 0.43 2.86
N LYS A 72 6.21 1.45 3.43
CA LYS A 72 6.83 2.69 3.90
C LYS A 72 7.94 2.43 4.91
N GLN A 73 7.70 1.56 5.89
CA GLN A 73 8.69 1.19 6.89
C GLN A 73 9.92 0.51 6.28
N CYS A 74 9.70 -0.39 5.31
CA CYS A 74 10.80 -1.10 4.65
C CYS A 74 11.62 -0.21 3.72
N VAL A 75 11.01 0.79 3.11
CA VAL A 75 11.71 1.79 2.28
C VAL A 75 12.55 2.73 3.16
N GLY A 76 12.05 3.09 4.33
CA GLY A 76 12.72 4.05 5.23
C GLY A 76 12.68 5.48 4.65
N ASN A 77 13.69 6.28 5.04
CA ASN A 77 13.78 7.69 4.65
C ASN A 77 14.53 7.92 3.33
N ASP A 78 15.18 6.88 2.79
CA ASP A 78 16.06 7.01 1.61
C ASP A 78 15.31 6.85 0.28
N GLY A 79 14.01 6.59 0.32
CA GLY A 79 13.20 6.36 -0.88
C GLY A 79 11.99 7.28 -0.98
N VAL A 80 11.57 7.53 -2.21
CA VAL A 80 10.38 8.34 -2.52
C VAL A 80 9.15 7.47 -2.53
N VAL A 81 8.25 7.69 -1.56
CA VAL A 81 6.97 6.97 -1.43
C VAL A 81 5.83 7.98 -1.41
N LYS A 82 5.01 7.96 -2.45
CA LYS A 82 3.77 8.74 -2.54
C LYS A 82 2.58 7.83 -2.21
N HIS A 83 1.59 8.36 -1.49
CA HIS A 83 0.40 7.61 -1.11
C HIS A 83 -0.83 8.15 -1.84
N ALA A 84 -1.35 7.41 -2.81
CA ALA A 84 -2.61 7.70 -3.46
C ALA A 84 -3.76 7.06 -2.67
N TYR A 85 -4.77 7.85 -2.33
CA TYR A 85 -5.95 7.40 -1.59
C TYR A 85 -7.18 7.46 -2.47
N ILE A 86 -7.91 6.36 -2.57
CA ILE A 86 -9.23 6.33 -3.20
C ILE A 86 -10.30 6.82 -2.21
N PRO A 87 -11.39 7.44 -2.70
CA PRO A 87 -12.50 7.84 -1.84
C PRO A 87 -13.16 6.61 -1.20
N SER A 88 -13.59 6.76 0.06
CA SER A 88 -14.35 5.74 0.77
C SER A 88 -15.79 5.74 0.26
N VAL A 89 -16.09 4.93 -0.73
CA VAL A 89 -17.43 4.79 -1.30
C VAL A 89 -18.04 3.48 -0.83
N ALA A 90 -19.21 3.55 -0.20
CA ALA A 90 -19.95 2.35 0.20
C ALA A 90 -20.41 1.59 -1.04
N GLY A 91 -20.23 0.27 -1.05
CA GLY A 91 -20.64 -0.55 -2.18
C GLY A 91 -19.98 -1.92 -2.25
N LYS A 92 -20.25 -2.58 -3.35
CA LYS A 92 -19.74 -3.90 -3.68
C LYS A 92 -19.23 -3.89 -5.11
N GLU A 93 -18.03 -4.39 -5.33
CA GLU A 93 -17.52 -4.57 -6.70
C GLU A 93 -18.39 -5.57 -7.47
N LYS A 94 -18.61 -5.29 -8.74
CA LYS A 94 -19.50 -6.09 -9.61
C LYS A 94 -19.15 -7.59 -9.65
N ARG A 95 -17.88 -7.91 -9.48
CA ARG A 95 -17.34 -9.26 -9.52
C ARG A 95 -17.58 -10.06 -8.22
N LYS A 96 -17.73 -9.39 -7.09
CA LYS A 96 -17.88 -10.04 -5.77
C LYS A 96 -19.35 -10.33 -5.48
N ASP A 97 -19.65 -11.51 -4.91
CA ASP A 97 -21.00 -11.85 -4.47
C ASP A 97 -21.43 -11.08 -3.22
N LYS A 98 -20.47 -10.76 -2.35
CA LYS A 98 -20.67 -10.02 -1.10
C LYS A 98 -19.75 -8.81 -1.04
N PRO A 99 -20.15 -7.71 -0.34
CA PRO A 99 -19.26 -6.60 -0.07
C PRO A 99 -18.01 -7.07 0.71
N GLY A 100 -16.93 -6.30 0.63
CA GLY A 100 -15.78 -6.48 1.52
C GLY A 100 -16.18 -6.32 3.00
N LYS A 101 -15.29 -6.69 3.92
CA LYS A 101 -15.56 -6.62 5.38
C LYS A 101 -16.01 -5.24 5.86
N GLU A 102 -15.54 -4.18 5.24
CA GLU A 102 -15.88 -2.80 5.61
C GLU A 102 -16.99 -2.20 4.72
N GLY A 103 -17.54 -2.96 3.77
CA GLY A 103 -18.60 -2.52 2.89
C GLY A 103 -18.20 -1.40 1.93
N LEU A 104 -16.89 -1.19 1.71
CA LEU A 104 -16.35 -0.16 0.83
C LEU A 104 -15.94 -0.75 -0.51
N LEU A 105 -16.03 0.10 -1.56
CA LEU A 105 -15.44 -0.20 -2.86
C LEU A 105 -13.91 -0.09 -2.79
N GLY A 106 -13.24 -1.09 -3.33
CA GLY A 106 -11.80 -1.05 -3.58
C GLY A 106 -11.46 -0.31 -4.88
N VAL A 107 -10.17 -0.26 -5.22
CA VAL A 107 -9.65 0.34 -6.46
C VAL A 107 -10.41 -0.18 -7.70
N GLU A 108 -10.74 -1.46 -7.73
CA GLU A 108 -11.51 -2.10 -8.80
C GLU A 108 -12.90 -1.45 -9.00
N GLY A 109 -13.54 -0.96 -7.93
CA GLY A 109 -14.89 -0.38 -7.95
C GLY A 109 -14.94 1.11 -8.29
N ILE A 110 -13.83 1.83 -8.24
CA ILE A 110 -13.76 3.28 -8.50
C ILE A 110 -13.72 3.55 -10.00
N SER A 111 -14.34 4.64 -10.46
CA SER A 111 -14.34 5.01 -11.88
C SER A 111 -12.93 5.36 -12.38
N GLU A 112 -12.67 5.12 -13.67
CA GLU A 112 -11.37 5.41 -14.29
C GLU A 112 -11.02 6.89 -14.24
N ASP A 113 -12.01 7.78 -14.38
CA ASP A 113 -11.82 9.23 -14.31
C ASP A 113 -11.34 9.68 -12.92
N VAL A 114 -11.92 9.13 -11.86
CA VAL A 114 -11.51 9.42 -10.48
C VAL A 114 -10.10 8.88 -10.22
N LEU A 115 -9.80 7.67 -10.66
CA LEU A 115 -8.44 7.10 -10.53
C LEU A 115 -7.41 7.91 -11.33
N ALA A 116 -7.76 8.33 -12.55
CA ALA A 116 -6.92 9.17 -13.39
C ALA A 116 -6.62 10.52 -12.70
N LYS A 117 -7.64 11.16 -12.12
CA LYS A 117 -7.47 12.40 -11.36
C LYS A 117 -6.51 12.21 -10.17
N ILE A 118 -6.73 11.18 -9.35
CA ILE A 118 -5.88 10.88 -8.20
C ILE A 118 -4.42 10.67 -8.64
N LEU A 119 -4.20 9.88 -9.69
CA LEU A 119 -2.86 9.59 -10.18
C LEU A 119 -2.20 10.83 -10.82
N SER A 120 -2.95 11.69 -11.50
CA SER A 120 -2.43 12.94 -12.06
C SER A 120 -1.97 13.90 -10.96
N GLU A 121 -2.68 13.98 -9.84
CA GLU A 121 -2.31 14.77 -8.67
C GLU A 121 -1.03 14.25 -7.99
N MET A 122 -0.78 12.94 -8.04
CA MET A 122 0.42 12.32 -7.51
C MET A 122 1.65 12.51 -8.40
N SER A 123 1.47 12.66 -9.71
CA SER A 123 2.58 12.88 -10.66
C SER A 123 3.15 14.31 -10.60
N VAL A 124 2.43 15.24 -10.01
CA VAL A 124 2.94 16.60 -9.77
C VAL A 124 3.78 16.59 -8.48
N ASP A 125 5.01 17.14 -8.53
CA ASP A 125 6.00 17.15 -7.42
C ASP A 125 5.55 17.99 -6.20
N LYS A 126 4.39 17.69 -5.63
CA LYS A 126 3.96 18.21 -4.33
C LYS A 126 4.18 17.15 -3.27
N TYR A 127 5.32 17.22 -2.61
CA TYR A 127 5.62 16.43 -1.42
C TYR A 127 4.87 17.00 -0.22
N GLU A 128 3.77 16.37 0.17
CA GLU A 128 3.28 16.44 1.54
C GLU A 128 3.57 15.11 2.21
N THR A 129 4.56 15.11 3.10
CA THR A 129 4.81 14.00 4.02
C THR A 129 3.71 13.99 5.07
N VAL A 130 2.71 13.17 4.89
CA VAL A 130 1.76 12.88 5.96
C VAL A 130 2.43 11.91 6.93
N ASP A 131 2.84 12.43 8.08
CA ASP A 131 3.36 11.63 9.19
C ASP A 131 2.22 10.81 9.81
N MET A 132 2.04 9.59 9.33
CA MET A 132 1.08 8.63 9.88
C MET A 132 1.72 7.95 11.08
N ASN A 133 1.44 8.50 12.23
CA ASN A 133 1.89 8.18 13.58
C ASN A 133 1.96 6.67 13.89
N SER A 134 3.12 6.22 14.37
CA SER A 134 3.51 4.84 14.69
C SER A 134 2.59 4.08 15.69
N LYS A 135 1.70 4.75 16.39
CA LYS A 135 0.75 4.14 17.34
C LYS A 135 -0.34 3.29 16.69
N LEU A 136 -0.74 3.60 15.44
CA LEU A 136 -1.75 2.83 14.71
C LEU A 136 -1.25 1.44 14.30
N THR A 137 0.05 1.28 14.09
CA THR A 137 0.64 0.05 13.54
C THR A 137 0.53 -1.12 14.51
N LYS A 138 0.83 -0.91 15.81
CA LYS A 138 0.76 -1.99 16.82
C LYS A 138 -0.66 -2.50 17.06
N SER A 139 -1.64 -1.59 17.10
CA SER A 139 -3.03 -1.98 17.31
C SER A 139 -3.62 -2.74 16.11
N ILE A 140 -3.22 -2.37 14.89
CA ILE A 140 -3.65 -3.04 13.66
C ILE A 140 -3.03 -4.43 13.57
N TRP A 141 -1.75 -4.60 13.88
CA TRP A 141 -1.07 -5.89 13.92
C TRP A 141 -1.68 -6.83 14.96
N LYS A 142 -1.93 -6.33 16.18
CA LYS A 142 -2.58 -7.09 17.26
C LYS A 142 -3.99 -7.55 16.87
N TRP A 143 -4.72 -6.71 16.13
CA TRP A 143 -6.07 -7.06 15.67
C TRP A 143 -6.06 -8.10 14.54
N TYR A 144 -5.07 -8.06 13.66
CA TYR A 144 -5.01 -8.92 12.47
C TYR A 144 -4.48 -10.32 12.76
N TRP A 145 -3.43 -10.43 13.58
CA TRP A 145 -2.75 -11.68 13.89
C TRP A 145 -3.19 -12.29 15.23
N GLY A 146 -4.05 -11.61 16.02
CA GLY A 146 -4.49 -12.02 17.34
C GLY A 146 -3.38 -11.89 18.40
N SER A 147 -3.80 -12.02 19.67
CA SER A 147 -2.88 -12.01 20.81
C SER A 147 -1.89 -13.20 20.80
N ASP A 148 -2.23 -14.28 20.11
CA ASP A 148 -1.49 -15.54 20.12
C ASP A 148 -0.21 -15.51 19.27
N TYR A 149 -0.12 -14.58 18.31
CA TYR A 149 1.10 -14.39 17.51
C TYR A 149 2.25 -13.81 18.35
N TYR A 150 1.93 -13.03 19.38
CA TYR A 150 2.92 -12.46 20.30
C TYR A 150 3.40 -13.47 21.35
N SER A 151 2.57 -14.43 21.73
CA SER A 151 2.90 -15.44 22.73
C SER A 151 3.71 -16.63 22.19
N SER A 152 3.75 -16.82 20.88
CA SER A 152 4.45 -17.92 20.21
C SER A 152 5.94 -17.67 19.91
N GLY A 153 6.52 -16.58 20.42
CA GLY A 153 7.96 -16.30 20.26
C GLY A 153 8.40 -15.95 18.82
N HIS A 154 7.48 -15.68 17.92
CA HIS A 154 7.81 -15.24 16.57
C HIS A 154 8.29 -13.80 16.61
N THR A 155 9.59 -13.63 16.40
CA THR A 155 10.19 -12.30 16.19
C THR A 155 9.70 -11.73 14.88
N PHE A 156 9.38 -10.42 14.89
CA PHE A 156 9.07 -9.68 13.67
C PHE A 156 10.12 -9.95 12.59
N PRO A 157 9.74 -10.07 11.31
CA PRO A 157 10.70 -10.22 10.21
C PRO A 157 11.64 -9.00 10.05
N PHE A 158 11.68 -8.11 11.03
CA PHE A 158 12.41 -6.85 11.08
C PHE A 158 13.58 -6.84 12.04
N HIS A 159 14.30 -7.97 12.23
CA HIS A 159 15.60 -7.93 12.87
C HIS A 159 16.69 -7.74 11.83
N SER A 160 16.91 -6.49 11.41
CA SER A 160 18.25 -6.02 11.06
C SER A 160 18.34 -4.51 11.29
N LYS A 161 18.92 -4.15 12.44
CA LYS A 161 19.60 -2.89 12.73
C LYS A 161 18.92 -1.57 12.29
N ALA A 162 17.73 -1.30 12.79
CA ALA A 162 17.30 0.06 13.05
C ALA A 162 17.06 0.15 14.56
N ASN A 163 17.91 0.90 15.26
CA ASN A 163 17.77 1.20 16.67
C ASN A 163 16.43 1.88 16.93
N PHE A 164 15.45 1.10 17.34
CA PHE A 164 14.25 1.65 17.96
C PHE A 164 14.56 1.82 19.46
N GLN A 165 15.04 2.99 19.84
CA GLN A 165 14.92 3.43 21.23
C GLN A 165 13.44 3.74 21.47
N ILE A 166 12.79 2.85 22.19
CA ILE A 166 11.51 3.14 22.83
C ILE A 166 11.89 3.94 24.09
N GLN A 167 11.65 5.25 24.09
CA GLN A 167 11.54 5.99 25.33
C GLN A 167 10.15 5.69 25.90
N GLU A 168 10.16 5.23 27.18
CA GLU A 168 8.98 5.00 28.01
C GLU A 168 8.10 6.24 28.18
#